data_040da433a58275ecee2a38fff3e42537
#
_entry.id   040da433a58275ecee2a38fff3e42537
#
_cell.length_a   1.000
_cell.length_b   1.000
_cell.length_c   1.000
_cell.angle_alpha   90.00
_cell.angle_beta   90.00
_cell.angle_gamma   90.00
#
_symmetry.space_group_name_H-M   'P 1'
#
loop_
_entity.id
_entity.type
_entity.pdbx_description
1 polymer ?
#
loop_
_entity_poly.entity_id
_entity_poly.type
_entity_poly.pdbx_seq_one_letter_code
_entity_poly.pdbx_strand_id
1 'polypeptide(L)'
;MKNLIYLLAFVSFIYSQQGLQLNDLEPGDSGKLMYPYSGKTFDLWPNGDLKVRGRLRDGLMNGKWEYYHTNGSKMAVGKYFDGDGSDIDPETKIPRKGFVGNWTFYYKSGQQWQEGKWKDGVPTGEHVKWYPNGNTKTILTYENGGLEGPITKWFEDGQVKEESFYVSGKLDSSYSSWYSNGSKKEEGDYTSGIQTGHWTFWHENGELKRDGSYYNGEMDGIWVEYAADGNSIQRSRYNEGLFLYDLHWGPKDLYDRAKKLRKKNIESALLVLDNIVNSFKDSKYATRSQFTKAEIYMNDLKDYNAAIREYKSVVKLFPTSAQAQDSQYMVSYIYGSVLENKKQAKKEYNSFLKKYPSSRLVSAVKLELKQLNSRMARK
;
A
#
# COMPACT_ATOMS: atom_id res chain seq x y z
N MET A 1 21.79 39.51 62.96
CA MET A 1 20.51 38.82 62.85
C MET A 1 19.43 39.59 62.04
N LYS A 2 19.22 40.89 62.25
CA LYS A 2 18.21 41.65 61.48
C LYS A 2 18.48 41.67 59.99
N ASN A 3 19.67 41.81 59.50
CA ASN A 3 19.98 41.83 58.05
C ASN A 3 19.84 40.49 57.38
N LEU A 4 19.97 39.36 58.07
CA LEU A 4 19.77 38.02 57.53
C LEU A 4 18.27 37.72 57.33
N ILE A 5 17.42 38.25 58.24
CA ILE A 5 15.97 38.11 58.16
C ILE A 5 15.41 38.91 56.97
N TYR A 6 15.94 40.12 56.69
CA TYR A 6 15.56 40.92 55.53
C TYR A 6 16.03 40.28 54.20
N LEU A 7 17.23 39.67 54.20
CA LEU A 7 17.73 38.97 53.01
C LEU A 7 16.88 37.74 52.70
N LEU A 8 16.54 36.92 53.71
CA LEU A 8 15.65 35.77 53.57
C LEU A 8 14.21 36.18 53.17
N ALA A 9 13.70 37.26 53.71
CA ALA A 9 12.39 37.80 53.34
C ALA A 9 12.38 38.38 51.91
N PHE A 10 13.48 39.03 51.50
CA PHE A 10 13.62 39.54 50.12
C PHE A 10 13.78 38.43 49.09
N VAL A 11 14.57 37.41 49.40
CA VAL A 11 14.74 36.21 48.58
C VAL A 11 13.41 35.46 48.47
N SER A 12 12.69 35.25 49.59
CA SER A 12 11.37 34.59 49.55
C SER A 12 10.31 35.41 48.77
N PHE A 13 10.40 36.77 48.81
CA PHE A 13 9.51 37.64 48.05
C PHE A 13 9.79 37.60 46.54
N ILE A 14 11.06 37.53 46.13
CA ILE A 14 11.46 37.34 44.72
C ILE A 14 10.99 35.98 44.22
N TYR A 15 11.20 34.90 44.97
CA TYR A 15 10.71 33.55 44.61
C TYR A 15 9.20 33.48 44.56
N SER A 16 8.47 34.22 45.45
CA SER A 16 7.01 34.26 45.41
C SER A 16 6.43 34.92 44.14
N GLN A 17 7.21 35.81 43.51
CA GLN A 17 6.81 36.49 42.27
C GLN A 17 7.20 35.70 41.00
N GLN A 18 8.35 35.03 41.01
CA GLN A 18 8.89 34.31 39.84
C GLN A 18 8.50 32.81 39.82
N GLY A 19 8.23 32.19 40.97
CA GLY A 19 7.97 30.76 41.12
C GLY A 19 9.23 29.96 41.51
N LEU A 20 9.09 28.64 41.63
CA LEU A 20 10.18 27.71 41.87
C LEU A 20 10.77 27.19 40.55
N GLN A 21 12.10 26.99 40.55
CA GLN A 21 12.76 26.36 39.41
C GLN A 21 12.40 24.86 39.36
N LEU A 22 12.09 24.33 38.17
CA LEU A 22 11.70 22.92 38.02
C LEU A 22 12.75 21.92 38.49
N ASN A 23 14.03 22.26 38.31
CA ASN A 23 15.15 21.41 38.75
C ASN A 23 15.31 21.32 40.27
N ASP A 24 14.69 22.22 41.05
CA ASP A 24 14.68 22.18 42.51
C ASP A 24 13.53 21.28 43.04
N LEU A 25 12.73 20.73 42.15
CA LEU A 25 11.60 19.87 42.47
C LEU A 25 12.00 18.42 42.11
N GLU A 26 12.24 17.60 43.13
CA GLU A 26 12.64 16.20 42.92
C GLU A 26 11.47 15.37 42.32
N PRO A 27 11.71 14.56 41.29
CA PRO A 27 10.70 13.63 40.76
C PRO A 27 10.49 12.47 41.74
N GLY A 28 9.23 12.13 42.03
CA GLY A 28 8.89 10.92 42.78
C GLY A 28 9.05 9.67 41.90
N ASP A 29 8.99 8.47 42.50
CA ASP A 29 9.17 7.15 41.86
C ASP A 29 8.22 6.87 40.65
N SER A 30 7.15 7.65 40.51
CA SER A 30 6.19 7.57 39.43
C SER A 30 6.34 8.66 38.35
N GLY A 31 7.46 9.44 38.38
CA GLY A 31 7.64 10.61 37.53
C GLY A 31 6.86 11.85 38.00
N LYS A 32 6.11 11.75 39.10
CA LYS A 32 5.46 12.87 39.78
C LYS A 32 6.41 13.56 40.69
N LEU A 33 6.28 14.88 40.83
CA LEU A 33 7.06 15.63 41.80
C LEU A 33 6.78 15.09 43.23
N MET A 34 7.86 14.88 44.01
CA MET A 34 7.80 14.23 45.32
C MET A 34 6.99 15.02 46.36
N TYR A 35 6.82 16.32 46.15
CA TYR A 35 5.99 17.19 46.98
C TYR A 35 4.89 17.83 46.11
N PRO A 36 3.62 17.84 46.54
CA PRO A 36 2.53 18.45 45.82
C PRO A 36 2.63 19.97 45.81
N TYR A 37 3.57 20.50 45.02
CA TYR A 37 3.73 21.94 44.87
C TYR A 37 2.63 22.53 44.00
N SER A 38 1.98 23.58 44.49
CA SER A 38 1.01 24.37 43.75
C SER A 38 1.47 25.80 43.64
N GLY A 39 1.85 26.26 42.44
CA GLY A 39 2.38 27.62 42.25
C GLY A 39 2.97 27.84 40.87
N LYS A 40 3.54 29.04 40.69
CA LYS A 40 4.31 29.35 39.46
C LYS A 40 5.62 28.60 39.49
N THR A 41 6.09 28.18 38.32
CA THR A 41 7.35 27.48 38.15
C THR A 41 8.04 27.91 36.85
N PHE A 42 9.35 27.73 36.77
CA PHE A 42 10.18 28.01 35.61
C PHE A 42 11.38 27.10 35.54
N ASP A 43 12.06 27.06 34.39
CA ASP A 43 13.36 26.47 34.20
C ASP A 43 14.20 27.35 33.27
N LEU A 44 15.52 27.26 33.38
CA LEU A 44 16.47 28.06 32.63
C LEU A 44 17.34 27.19 31.73
N TRP A 45 17.77 27.76 30.62
CA TRP A 45 18.86 27.20 29.82
C TRP A 45 20.20 27.36 30.58
N PRO A 46 21.24 26.57 30.23
CA PRO A 46 22.54 26.68 30.87
C PRO A 46 23.18 28.07 30.79
N ASN A 47 22.76 28.89 29.83
CA ASN A 47 23.19 30.27 29.66
C ASN A 47 22.44 31.28 30.57
N GLY A 48 21.49 30.79 31.38
CA GLY A 48 20.68 31.60 32.29
C GLY A 48 19.39 32.18 31.69
N ASP A 49 19.15 32.00 30.39
CA ASP A 49 17.93 32.46 29.75
C ASP A 49 16.74 31.57 30.11
N LEU A 50 15.53 32.17 30.08
CA LEU A 50 14.30 31.44 30.36
C LEU A 50 14.09 30.33 29.33
N LYS A 51 13.90 29.08 29.79
CA LYS A 51 13.62 27.90 28.99
C LYS A 51 12.14 27.60 28.96
N VAL A 52 11.50 27.64 30.13
CA VAL A 52 10.07 27.35 30.28
C VAL A 52 9.51 28.07 31.51
N ARG A 53 8.22 28.43 31.44
CA ARG A 53 7.46 28.88 32.62
C ARG A 53 6.03 28.43 32.55
N GLY A 54 5.44 28.18 33.72
CA GLY A 54 4.05 27.77 33.83
C GLY A 54 3.55 27.76 35.28
N ARG A 55 2.59 26.92 35.54
CA ARG A 55 2.05 26.70 36.88
C ARG A 55 1.86 25.21 37.12
N LEU A 56 2.25 24.78 38.32
CA LEU A 56 1.90 23.47 38.85
C LEU A 56 0.67 23.58 39.75
N ARG A 57 -0.14 22.54 39.78
CA ARG A 57 -1.19 22.24 40.74
C ARG A 57 -0.98 20.81 41.24
N ASP A 58 -0.71 20.67 42.54
CA ASP A 58 -0.42 19.40 43.19
C ASP A 58 0.67 18.57 42.45
N GLY A 59 1.72 19.28 42.04
CA GLY A 59 2.87 18.71 41.34
C GLY A 59 2.63 18.46 39.83
N LEU A 60 1.45 18.70 39.32
CA LEU A 60 1.11 18.48 37.91
C LEU A 60 1.03 19.79 37.11
N MET A 61 1.44 19.73 35.85
CA MET A 61 1.40 20.88 34.93
C MET A 61 -0.05 21.30 34.69
N ASN A 62 -0.37 22.57 34.93
CA ASN A 62 -1.73 23.06 34.82
C ASN A 62 -1.77 24.51 34.29
N GLY A 63 -2.84 24.85 33.55
CA GLY A 63 -3.01 26.18 32.99
C GLY A 63 -2.02 26.50 31.85
N LYS A 64 -1.75 27.79 31.66
CA LYS A 64 -0.89 28.29 30.56
C LYS A 64 0.58 27.98 30.81
N TRP A 65 1.24 27.45 29.80
CA TRP A 65 2.69 27.19 29.74
C TRP A 65 3.30 27.86 28.52
N GLU A 66 4.54 28.37 28.69
CA GLU A 66 5.31 29.02 27.64
C GLU A 66 6.72 28.43 27.64
N TYR A 67 7.18 27.99 26.48
CA TYR A 67 8.51 27.46 26.21
C TYR A 67 9.29 28.43 25.34
N TYR A 68 10.61 28.50 25.52
CA TYR A 68 11.48 29.46 24.83
C TYR A 68 12.67 28.74 24.21
N HIS A 69 13.12 29.22 23.07
CA HIS A 69 14.38 28.84 22.45
C HIS A 69 15.57 29.45 23.23
N THR A 70 16.78 28.92 22.97
CA THR A 70 18.02 29.41 23.58
C THR A 70 18.38 30.87 23.22
N ASN A 71 17.70 31.46 22.22
CA ASN A 71 17.84 32.88 21.86
C ASN A 71 16.77 33.76 22.51
N GLY A 72 15.97 33.22 23.43
CA GLY A 72 14.90 33.93 24.13
C GLY A 72 13.60 34.09 23.37
N SER A 73 13.52 33.73 22.08
CA SER A 73 12.26 33.76 21.35
C SER A 73 11.32 32.65 21.81
N LYS A 74 9.98 32.85 21.66
CA LYS A 74 9.01 31.79 22.00
C LYS A 74 9.24 30.56 21.13
N MET A 75 9.16 29.38 21.75
CA MET A 75 9.20 28.09 21.08
C MET A 75 7.82 27.45 21.04
N ALA A 76 7.06 27.53 22.15
CA ALA A 76 5.68 27.02 22.17
C ALA A 76 4.85 27.72 23.26
N VAL A 77 3.55 27.74 23.03
CA VAL A 77 2.58 28.22 24.03
C VAL A 77 1.29 27.40 23.94
N GLY A 78 0.78 27.01 25.11
CA GLY A 78 -0.48 26.27 25.19
C GLY A 78 -0.93 26.08 26.64
N LYS A 79 -1.83 25.14 26.85
CA LYS A 79 -2.35 24.83 28.17
C LYS A 79 -2.21 23.35 28.48
N TYR A 80 -1.90 23.07 29.74
CA TYR A 80 -1.96 21.73 30.32
C TYR A 80 -3.18 21.61 31.24
N PHE A 81 -3.66 20.39 31.34
CA PHE A 81 -4.54 19.92 32.40
C PHE A 81 -3.93 18.64 32.97
N ASP A 82 -3.42 18.73 34.20
CA ASP A 82 -2.81 17.63 34.97
C ASP A 82 -1.72 16.87 34.19
N GLY A 83 -0.86 17.59 33.44
CA GLY A 83 0.30 17.04 32.75
C GLY A 83 1.37 16.59 33.74
N ASP A 84 1.87 15.36 33.60
CA ASP A 84 2.85 14.75 34.50
C ASP A 84 4.30 14.85 34.01
N GLY A 85 4.55 15.57 32.92
CA GLY A 85 5.87 15.73 32.32
C GLY A 85 6.31 14.58 31.41
N SER A 86 5.45 13.60 31.19
CA SER A 86 5.72 12.44 30.31
C SER A 86 5.31 12.67 28.85
N ASP A 87 5.51 11.64 28.00
CA ASP A 87 5.25 11.67 26.56
C ASP A 87 6.01 12.80 25.86
N ILE A 88 7.33 12.78 25.98
CA ILE A 88 8.21 13.82 25.42
C ILE A 88 8.17 13.77 23.89
N ASP A 89 7.72 14.85 23.29
CA ASP A 89 7.74 15.01 21.83
C ASP A 89 9.18 14.95 21.29
N PRO A 90 9.46 14.08 20.31
CA PRO A 90 10.83 13.84 19.85
C PRO A 90 11.44 15.04 19.10
N GLU A 91 10.61 15.93 18.52
CA GLU A 91 11.07 17.10 17.77
C GLU A 91 11.25 18.31 18.70
N THR A 92 10.25 18.64 19.50
CA THR A 92 10.23 19.84 20.34
C THR A 92 10.85 19.61 21.72
N LYS A 93 10.94 18.35 22.17
CA LYS A 93 11.32 17.95 23.54
C LYS A 93 10.37 18.48 24.62
N ILE A 94 9.15 18.84 24.23
CA ILE A 94 8.10 19.29 25.14
C ILE A 94 7.24 18.08 25.56
N PRO A 95 6.94 17.91 26.87
CA PRO A 95 5.99 16.91 27.34
C PRO A 95 4.60 17.15 26.73
N ARG A 96 3.99 16.14 26.11
CA ARG A 96 2.65 16.26 25.50
C ARG A 96 1.53 15.80 26.43
N LYS A 97 1.81 14.91 27.38
CA LYS A 97 0.80 14.43 28.33
C LYS A 97 0.12 15.59 29.04
N GLY A 98 -1.18 15.67 28.95
CA GLY A 98 -1.97 16.76 29.53
C GLY A 98 -2.14 18.00 28.64
N PHE A 99 -1.67 18.01 27.36
CA PHE A 99 -1.98 19.07 26.41
C PHE A 99 -3.49 19.20 26.23
N VAL A 100 -4.03 20.43 26.40
CA VAL A 100 -5.44 20.72 26.18
C VAL A 100 -5.62 22.03 25.42
N GLY A 101 -6.65 22.07 24.57
CA GLY A 101 -6.97 23.26 23.76
C GLY A 101 -5.90 23.52 22.70
N ASN A 102 -5.81 24.76 22.27
CA ASN A 102 -4.88 25.15 21.20
C ASN A 102 -3.45 25.24 21.76
N TRP A 103 -2.51 24.67 20.98
CA TRP A 103 -1.08 24.85 21.14
C TRP A 103 -0.51 25.46 19.89
N THR A 104 0.33 26.49 20.07
CA THR A 104 1.05 27.16 18.99
C THR A 104 2.55 27.00 19.21
N PHE A 105 3.25 26.60 18.16
CA PHE A 105 4.70 26.40 18.13
C PHE A 105 5.34 27.38 17.16
N TYR A 106 6.56 27.78 17.42
CA TYR A 106 7.28 28.82 16.67
C TYR A 106 8.68 28.37 16.29
N TYR A 107 9.14 28.83 15.14
CA TYR A 107 10.55 28.78 14.76
C TYR A 107 11.40 29.70 15.67
N LYS A 108 12.72 29.50 15.65
CA LYS A 108 13.65 30.41 16.34
C LYS A 108 13.59 31.87 15.85
N SER A 109 13.11 32.08 14.62
CA SER A 109 12.83 33.40 14.05
C SER A 109 11.66 34.13 14.71
N GLY A 110 10.81 33.40 15.46
CA GLY A 110 9.56 33.90 16.03
C GLY A 110 8.32 33.71 15.14
N GLN A 111 8.49 33.25 13.91
CA GLN A 111 7.35 32.90 13.04
C GLN A 111 6.68 31.62 13.50
N GLN A 112 5.36 31.51 13.27
CA GLN A 112 4.62 30.30 13.56
C GLN A 112 5.15 29.13 12.71
N TRP A 113 5.30 27.98 13.38
CA TRP A 113 5.68 26.73 12.75
C TRP A 113 4.51 25.74 12.69
N GLN A 114 3.73 25.66 13.81
CA GLN A 114 2.57 24.77 13.90
C GLN A 114 1.54 25.35 14.85
N GLU A 115 0.26 25.13 14.55
CA GLU A 115 -0.85 25.32 15.47
C GLU A 115 -1.82 24.14 15.35
N GLY A 116 -2.46 23.78 16.47
CA GLY A 116 -3.47 22.73 16.48
C GLY A 116 -4.12 22.58 17.85
N LYS A 117 -5.18 21.79 17.86
CA LYS A 117 -5.98 21.51 19.05
C LYS A 117 -5.66 20.13 19.62
N TRP A 118 -5.61 20.05 20.94
CA TRP A 118 -5.22 18.86 21.67
C TRP A 118 -6.22 18.55 22.79
N LYS A 119 -6.37 17.25 23.09
CA LYS A 119 -7.13 16.75 24.22
C LYS A 119 -6.31 15.68 24.91
N ASP A 120 -5.84 15.98 26.13
CA ASP A 120 -4.98 15.09 26.94
C ASP A 120 -3.76 14.54 26.17
N GLY A 121 -3.03 15.42 25.46
CA GLY A 121 -1.86 15.04 24.66
C GLY A 121 -2.18 14.43 23.28
N VAL A 122 -3.44 14.14 22.98
CA VAL A 122 -3.88 13.57 21.71
C VAL A 122 -4.32 14.69 20.76
N PRO A 123 -3.78 14.77 19.53
CA PRO A 123 -4.21 15.78 18.57
C PRO A 123 -5.67 15.56 18.13
N THR A 124 -6.40 16.66 17.94
CA THR A 124 -7.79 16.64 17.51
C THR A 124 -8.13 17.88 16.68
N GLY A 125 -9.07 17.75 15.73
CA GLY A 125 -9.44 18.83 14.84
C GLY A 125 -8.34 19.24 13.88
N GLU A 126 -8.42 20.46 13.38
CA GLU A 126 -7.49 20.98 12.39
C GLU A 126 -6.14 21.35 13.03
N HIS A 127 -5.07 20.95 12.36
CA HIS A 127 -3.68 21.31 12.64
C HIS A 127 -3.05 21.92 11.38
N VAL A 128 -2.44 23.09 11.52
CA VAL A 128 -1.78 23.79 10.43
C VAL A 128 -0.28 23.85 10.72
N LYS A 129 0.53 23.56 9.72
CA LYS A 129 1.99 23.78 9.75
C LYS A 129 2.39 24.80 8.69
N TRP A 130 3.39 25.61 8.98
CA TRP A 130 3.93 26.63 8.08
C TRP A 130 5.42 26.41 7.83
N TYR A 131 5.89 26.93 6.73
CA TYR A 131 7.31 27.07 6.42
C TYR A 131 7.92 28.28 7.15
N PRO A 132 9.26 28.37 7.25
CA PRO A 132 9.92 29.54 7.85
C PRO A 132 9.62 30.86 7.17
N ASN A 133 9.24 30.86 5.88
CA ASN A 133 8.84 32.05 5.12
C ASN A 133 7.38 32.48 5.39
N GLY A 134 6.63 31.71 6.21
CA GLY A 134 5.24 31.97 6.58
C GLY A 134 4.19 31.34 5.66
N ASN A 135 4.58 30.75 4.54
CA ASN A 135 3.65 30.02 3.68
C ASN A 135 3.16 28.74 4.35
N THR A 136 1.91 28.38 4.10
CA THR A 136 1.32 27.13 4.60
C THR A 136 2.09 25.93 4.04
N LYS A 137 2.45 25.00 4.94
CA LYS A 137 3.13 23.75 4.58
C LYS A 137 2.16 22.59 4.51
N THR A 138 1.24 22.49 5.48
CA THR A 138 0.30 21.37 5.56
C THR A 138 -0.90 21.76 6.40
N ILE A 139 -2.09 21.36 5.97
CA ILE A 139 -3.31 21.34 6.79
C ILE A 139 -3.70 19.88 6.99
N LEU A 140 -3.90 19.50 8.25
CA LEU A 140 -4.20 18.15 8.71
C LEU A 140 -5.45 18.18 9.58
N THR A 141 -6.31 17.21 9.46
CA THR A 141 -7.40 17.00 10.42
C THR A 141 -7.15 15.71 11.19
N TYR A 142 -7.38 15.78 12.51
CA TYR A 142 -7.25 14.65 13.41
C TYR A 142 -8.58 14.32 14.08
N GLU A 143 -8.88 13.03 14.13
CA GLU A 143 -9.96 12.49 14.98
C GLU A 143 -9.39 11.34 15.82
N ASN A 144 -9.60 11.41 17.16
CA ASN A 144 -9.10 10.42 18.12
C ASN A 144 -7.58 10.13 17.99
N GLY A 145 -6.78 11.13 17.58
CA GLY A 145 -5.34 11.02 17.38
C GLY A 145 -4.89 10.46 16.04
N GLY A 146 -5.81 9.96 15.22
CA GLY A 146 -5.57 9.54 13.85
C GLY A 146 -5.82 10.66 12.84
N LEU A 147 -5.13 10.62 11.70
CA LEU A 147 -5.45 11.49 10.57
C LEU A 147 -6.82 11.10 10.00
N GLU A 148 -7.66 12.10 9.73
CA GLU A 148 -9.02 11.92 9.23
C GLU A 148 -9.38 13.01 8.23
N GLY A 149 -10.00 12.64 7.10
CA GLY A 149 -10.45 13.60 6.09
C GLY A 149 -9.35 14.07 5.12
N PRO A 150 -9.60 15.19 4.43
CA PRO A 150 -8.69 15.72 3.42
C PRO A 150 -7.43 16.30 4.05
N ILE A 151 -6.30 16.05 3.38
CA ILE A 151 -5.00 16.62 3.71
C ILE A 151 -4.45 17.30 2.45
N THR A 152 -4.02 18.55 2.61
CA THR A 152 -3.30 19.27 1.56
C THR A 152 -1.91 19.64 2.06
N LYS A 153 -0.91 19.40 1.24
CA LYS A 153 0.49 19.81 1.46
C LYS A 153 0.91 20.77 0.35
N TRP A 154 1.73 21.72 0.68
CA TRP A 154 2.25 22.72 -0.25
C TRP A 154 3.77 22.66 -0.30
N PHE A 155 4.35 23.15 -1.39
CA PHE A 155 5.75 23.52 -1.48
C PHE A 155 5.99 24.85 -0.77
N GLU A 156 7.25 25.20 -0.54
CA GLU A 156 7.63 26.42 0.16
C GLU A 156 7.29 27.71 -0.59
N ASP A 157 7.13 27.61 -1.92
CA ASP A 157 6.66 28.70 -2.79
C ASP A 157 5.13 28.90 -2.79
N GLY A 158 4.39 28.00 -2.12
CA GLY A 158 2.92 28.05 -2.00
C GLY A 158 2.16 27.24 -3.04
N GLN A 159 2.84 26.58 -3.98
CA GLN A 159 2.18 25.66 -4.92
C GLN A 159 1.75 24.36 -4.19
N VAL A 160 0.63 23.77 -4.64
CA VAL A 160 0.16 22.50 -4.10
C VAL A 160 1.17 21.40 -4.43
N LYS A 161 1.52 20.61 -3.43
CA LYS A 161 2.43 19.47 -3.53
C LYS A 161 1.68 18.13 -3.52
N GLU A 162 0.65 18.02 -2.70
CA GLU A 162 -0.09 16.79 -2.50
C GLU A 162 -1.51 17.09 -2.01
N GLU A 163 -2.48 16.41 -2.57
CA GLU A 163 -3.84 16.29 -2.04
C GLU A 163 -4.14 14.82 -1.79
N SER A 164 -4.62 14.51 -0.61
CA SER A 164 -4.86 13.15 -0.16
C SER A 164 -6.02 13.10 0.82
N PHE A 165 -6.63 11.93 0.97
CA PHE A 165 -7.68 11.71 1.94
C PHE A 165 -7.29 10.58 2.88
N TYR A 166 -7.63 10.72 4.16
CA TYR A 166 -7.31 9.75 5.19
C TYR A 166 -8.56 9.30 5.92
N VAL A 167 -8.61 8.00 6.23
CA VAL A 167 -9.59 7.37 7.11
C VAL A 167 -8.86 6.56 8.16
N SER A 168 -9.09 6.89 9.44
CA SER A 168 -8.45 6.19 10.58
C SER A 168 -6.91 6.11 10.46
N GLY A 169 -6.28 7.20 10.02
CA GLY A 169 -4.83 7.33 9.88
C GLY A 169 -4.22 6.68 8.63
N LYS A 170 -5.03 6.14 7.72
CA LYS A 170 -4.57 5.52 6.46
C LYS A 170 -5.06 6.30 5.26
N LEU A 171 -4.24 6.39 4.22
CA LEU A 171 -4.68 6.89 2.91
C LEU A 171 -5.90 6.11 2.43
N ASP A 172 -6.93 6.83 2.01
CA ASP A 172 -8.16 6.26 1.46
C ASP A 172 -8.75 7.19 0.41
N SER A 173 -9.45 6.66 -0.59
CA SER A 173 -9.99 7.45 -1.71
C SER A 173 -8.88 8.12 -2.56
N SER A 174 -9.16 9.28 -3.15
CA SER A 174 -8.30 9.95 -4.14
C SER A 174 -6.98 10.45 -3.56
N TYR A 175 -5.96 10.36 -4.37
CA TYR A 175 -4.62 10.88 -4.13
C TYR A 175 -4.11 11.58 -5.38
N SER A 176 -3.51 12.76 -5.21
CA SER A 176 -2.81 13.47 -6.27
C SER A 176 -1.55 14.12 -5.72
N SER A 177 -0.47 14.14 -6.51
CA SER A 177 0.73 14.89 -6.18
C SER A 177 1.27 15.66 -7.40
N TRP A 178 2.07 16.69 -7.12
CA TRP A 178 2.62 17.60 -8.12
C TRP A 178 4.12 17.76 -7.94
N TYR A 179 4.80 18.08 -9.01
CA TYR A 179 6.19 18.57 -9.02
C TYR A 179 6.25 20.02 -8.56
N SER A 180 7.44 20.49 -8.20
CA SER A 180 7.65 21.88 -7.74
C SER A 180 7.46 22.92 -8.84
N ASN A 181 7.42 22.53 -10.11
CA ASN A 181 7.07 23.40 -11.25
C ASN A 181 5.56 23.49 -11.49
N GLY A 182 4.73 22.85 -10.65
CA GLY A 182 3.26 22.84 -10.73
C GLY A 182 2.68 21.78 -11.67
N SER A 183 3.49 21.03 -12.42
CA SER A 183 2.99 19.95 -13.25
C SER A 183 2.56 18.75 -12.38
N LYS A 184 1.52 18.03 -12.79
CA LYS A 184 1.06 16.82 -12.08
C LYS A 184 2.14 15.76 -12.12
N LYS A 185 2.30 15.02 -11.01
CA LYS A 185 3.30 13.96 -10.86
C LYS A 185 2.66 12.59 -10.88
N GLU A 186 1.60 12.40 -10.11
CA GLU A 186 0.86 11.14 -10.04
C GLU A 186 -0.54 11.37 -9.50
N GLU A 187 -1.47 10.50 -9.92
CA GLU A 187 -2.82 10.43 -9.37
C GLU A 187 -3.34 9.00 -9.40
N GLY A 188 -4.26 8.70 -8.49
CA GLY A 188 -4.94 7.42 -8.36
C GLY A 188 -5.71 7.33 -7.05
N ASP A 189 -6.10 6.10 -6.70
CA ASP A 189 -6.88 5.86 -5.49
C ASP A 189 -6.16 4.92 -4.53
N TYR A 190 -6.45 5.11 -3.25
CA TYR A 190 -6.09 4.21 -2.16
C TYR A 190 -7.33 3.60 -1.51
N THR A 191 -7.19 2.39 -1.00
CA THR A 191 -8.15 1.78 -0.08
C THR A 191 -7.39 1.28 1.13
N SER A 192 -7.66 1.86 2.30
CA SER A 192 -6.99 1.51 3.57
C SER A 192 -5.45 1.52 3.52
N GLY A 193 -4.87 2.47 2.78
CA GLY A 193 -3.42 2.65 2.60
C GLY A 193 -2.81 1.83 1.46
N ILE A 194 -3.62 1.11 0.69
CA ILE A 194 -3.17 0.25 -0.42
C ILE A 194 -3.61 0.86 -1.73
N GLN A 195 -2.70 0.99 -2.71
CA GLN A 195 -3.02 1.47 -4.05
C GLN A 195 -4.03 0.54 -4.73
N THR A 196 -5.06 1.13 -5.35
CA THR A 196 -6.12 0.41 -6.06
C THR A 196 -6.58 1.16 -7.30
N GLY A 197 -7.23 0.45 -8.24
CA GLY A 197 -7.79 1.08 -9.43
C GLY A 197 -6.74 1.65 -10.37
N HIS A 198 -7.17 2.62 -11.15
CA HIS A 198 -6.34 3.23 -12.20
C HIS A 198 -5.38 4.25 -11.60
N TRP A 199 -4.12 4.21 -12.07
CA TRP A 199 -3.06 5.13 -11.68
C TRP A 199 -2.37 5.70 -12.90
N THR A 200 -2.16 7.03 -12.88
CA THR A 200 -1.44 7.76 -13.91
C THR A 200 -0.27 8.50 -13.30
N PHE A 201 0.86 8.45 -13.98
CA PHE A 201 2.12 9.11 -13.59
C PHE A 201 2.59 9.97 -14.74
N TRP A 202 3.16 11.11 -14.43
CA TRP A 202 3.69 12.07 -15.40
C TRP A 202 5.17 12.34 -15.18
N HIS A 203 5.85 12.73 -16.24
CA HIS A 203 7.17 13.36 -16.19
C HIS A 203 7.03 14.81 -15.72
N GLU A 204 8.13 15.42 -15.27
CA GLU A 204 8.15 16.80 -14.79
C GLU A 204 7.80 17.83 -15.90
N ASN A 205 7.96 17.47 -17.18
CA ASN A 205 7.53 18.28 -18.32
C ASN A 205 6.03 18.18 -18.63
N GLY A 206 5.26 17.40 -17.86
CA GLY A 206 3.82 17.22 -18.01
C GLY A 206 3.39 16.09 -18.94
N GLU A 207 4.32 15.46 -19.68
CA GLU A 207 4.01 14.30 -20.51
C GLU A 207 3.76 13.05 -19.67
N LEU A 208 2.92 12.14 -20.18
CA LEU A 208 2.67 10.86 -19.51
C LEU A 208 3.99 10.10 -19.33
N LYS A 209 4.17 9.50 -18.16
CA LYS A 209 5.31 8.65 -17.81
C LYS A 209 4.91 7.18 -17.74
N ARG A 210 3.81 6.89 -17.06
CA ARG A 210 3.30 5.53 -16.87
C ARG A 210 1.82 5.55 -16.56
N ASP A 211 1.10 4.56 -17.09
CA ASP A 211 -0.34 4.43 -16.96
C ASP A 211 -0.73 2.98 -16.79
N GLY A 212 -1.61 2.66 -15.83
CA GLY A 212 -2.04 1.30 -15.55
C GLY A 212 -2.90 1.18 -14.31
N SER A 213 -3.13 -0.04 -13.85
CA SER A 213 -3.97 -0.29 -12.67
C SER A 213 -3.25 -1.10 -11.60
N TYR A 214 -3.59 -0.83 -10.35
CA TYR A 214 -3.21 -1.65 -9.20
C TYR A 214 -4.40 -2.47 -8.70
N TYR A 215 -4.09 -3.69 -8.26
CA TYR A 215 -4.98 -4.54 -7.48
C TYR A 215 -4.25 -4.96 -6.21
N ASN A 216 -4.82 -4.67 -5.04
CA ASN A 216 -4.19 -4.92 -3.73
C ASN A 216 -2.74 -4.40 -3.60
N GLY A 217 -2.43 -3.23 -4.18
CA GLY A 217 -1.10 -2.63 -4.14
C GLY A 217 -0.11 -3.16 -5.17
N GLU A 218 -0.50 -4.15 -5.95
CA GLU A 218 0.33 -4.77 -6.97
C GLU A 218 -0.11 -4.37 -8.38
N MET A 219 0.83 -4.22 -9.30
CA MET A 219 0.52 -3.91 -10.70
C MET A 219 -0.34 -5.02 -11.31
N ASP A 220 -1.47 -4.64 -11.90
CA ASP A 220 -2.37 -5.58 -12.57
C ASP A 220 -2.82 -5.06 -13.93
N GLY A 221 -3.18 -5.98 -14.85
CA GLY A 221 -3.61 -5.60 -16.18
C GLY A 221 -2.48 -5.10 -17.09
N ILE A 222 -2.81 -4.17 -17.97
CA ILE A 222 -1.86 -3.59 -18.93
C ILE A 222 -1.29 -2.31 -18.31
N TRP A 223 0.04 -2.21 -18.35
CA TRP A 223 0.81 -1.02 -18.03
C TRP A 223 1.51 -0.50 -19.27
N VAL A 224 1.43 0.81 -19.46
CA VAL A 224 2.11 1.50 -20.55
C VAL A 224 3.14 2.45 -19.98
N GLU A 225 4.35 2.42 -20.51
CA GLU A 225 5.42 3.36 -20.18
C GLU A 225 5.71 4.26 -21.38
N TYR A 226 5.97 5.53 -21.09
CA TYR A 226 6.23 6.57 -22.08
C TYR A 226 7.56 7.25 -21.79
N ALA A 227 8.28 7.61 -22.83
CA ALA A 227 9.43 8.49 -22.74
C ALA A 227 8.97 9.93 -22.48
N ALA A 228 9.90 10.78 -22.06
CA ALA A 228 9.61 12.19 -21.79
C ALA A 228 9.23 13.01 -23.04
N ASP A 229 9.40 12.46 -24.24
CA ASP A 229 8.91 13.03 -25.50
C ASP A 229 7.47 12.60 -25.87
N GLY A 230 6.81 11.85 -24.97
CA GLY A 230 5.44 11.36 -25.14
C GLY A 230 5.32 10.05 -25.93
N ASN A 231 6.41 9.49 -26.45
CA ASN A 231 6.38 8.23 -27.18
C ASN A 231 6.23 7.03 -26.23
N SER A 232 5.32 6.09 -26.56
CA SER A 232 5.20 4.82 -25.83
C SER A 232 6.47 3.98 -26.05
N ILE A 233 7.16 3.62 -24.97
CA ILE A 233 8.37 2.78 -25.00
C ILE A 233 8.06 1.31 -24.68
N GLN A 234 7.09 1.04 -23.83
CA GLN A 234 6.76 -0.31 -23.43
C GLN A 234 5.28 -0.47 -23.08
N ARG A 235 4.72 -1.62 -23.45
CA ARG A 235 3.35 -2.04 -23.05
C ARG A 235 3.43 -3.45 -22.51
N SER A 236 3.25 -3.58 -21.20
CA SER A 236 3.45 -4.84 -20.48
C SER A 236 2.15 -5.30 -19.83
N ARG A 237 1.96 -6.62 -19.75
CA ARG A 237 0.88 -7.26 -18.99
C ARG A 237 1.39 -7.79 -17.67
N TYR A 238 0.68 -7.47 -16.60
CA TYR A 238 0.90 -7.97 -15.25
C TYR A 238 -0.31 -8.75 -14.73
N ASN A 239 -0.07 -9.59 -13.76
CA ASN A 239 -1.10 -10.26 -12.96
C ASN A 239 -0.60 -10.27 -11.51
N GLU A 240 -1.25 -9.51 -10.64
CA GLU A 240 -0.91 -9.38 -9.21
C GLU A 240 0.62 -9.20 -9.00
N GLY A 241 1.19 -8.16 -9.58
CA GLY A 241 2.61 -7.81 -9.51
C GLY A 241 3.54 -8.65 -10.40
N LEU A 242 3.08 -9.79 -10.89
CA LEU A 242 3.90 -10.64 -11.72
C LEU A 242 3.88 -10.19 -13.19
N PHE A 243 5.04 -9.78 -13.71
CA PHE A 243 5.20 -9.50 -15.14
C PHE A 243 4.92 -10.77 -15.96
N LEU A 244 3.94 -10.71 -16.84
CA LEU A 244 3.59 -11.80 -17.73
C LEU A 244 4.35 -11.74 -19.05
N TYR A 245 4.18 -10.64 -19.78
CA TYR A 245 4.80 -10.44 -21.11
C TYR A 245 4.70 -8.98 -21.56
N ASP A 246 5.52 -8.63 -22.53
CA ASP A 246 5.38 -7.41 -23.32
C ASP A 246 4.39 -7.65 -24.47
N LEU A 247 3.52 -6.68 -24.75
CA LEU A 247 2.50 -6.81 -25.81
C LEU A 247 3.08 -6.91 -27.23
N HIS A 248 4.36 -6.52 -27.40
CA HIS A 248 5.08 -6.65 -28.67
C HIS A 248 5.65 -8.08 -28.91
N TRP A 249 5.58 -8.97 -27.92
CA TRP A 249 6.12 -10.33 -28.07
C TRP A 249 5.29 -11.14 -29.04
N GLY A 250 6.00 -11.87 -29.92
CA GLY A 250 5.38 -12.83 -30.83
C GLY A 250 4.93 -14.12 -30.13
N PRO A 251 4.15 -14.96 -30.82
CA PRO A 251 3.55 -16.18 -30.23
C PRO A 251 4.59 -17.19 -29.76
N LYS A 252 5.81 -17.18 -30.30
CA LYS A 252 6.91 -18.03 -29.84
C LYS A 252 7.41 -17.60 -28.47
N ASP A 253 7.68 -16.30 -28.30
CA ASP A 253 8.25 -15.75 -27.06
C ASP A 253 7.25 -15.87 -25.91
N LEU A 254 5.96 -15.60 -26.21
CA LEU A 254 4.84 -15.83 -25.30
C LEU A 254 4.77 -17.30 -24.85
N TYR A 255 4.87 -18.26 -25.80
CA TYR A 255 4.82 -19.69 -25.48
C TYR A 255 6.01 -20.12 -24.60
N ASP A 256 7.20 -19.62 -24.90
CA ASP A 256 8.40 -19.88 -24.08
C ASP A 256 8.27 -19.25 -22.70
N ARG A 257 7.64 -18.08 -22.59
CA ARG A 257 7.29 -17.45 -21.28
C ARG A 257 6.30 -18.30 -20.50
N ALA A 258 5.21 -18.75 -21.13
CA ALA A 258 4.20 -19.58 -20.48
C ALA A 258 4.81 -20.88 -19.89
N LYS A 259 5.75 -21.53 -20.61
CA LYS A 259 6.46 -22.70 -20.06
C LYS A 259 7.30 -22.38 -18.80
N LYS A 260 7.91 -21.21 -18.74
CA LYS A 260 8.65 -20.75 -17.54
C LYS A 260 7.68 -20.47 -16.39
N LEU A 261 6.56 -19.80 -16.68
CA LEU A 261 5.52 -19.49 -15.70
C LEU A 261 4.85 -20.75 -15.13
N ARG A 262 4.61 -21.79 -15.94
CA ARG A 262 4.01 -23.05 -15.49
C ARG A 262 4.68 -23.64 -14.26
N LYS A 263 6.02 -23.44 -14.13
CA LYS A 263 6.82 -23.92 -12.99
C LYS A 263 6.70 -23.05 -11.74
N LYS A 264 6.21 -21.82 -11.87
CA LYS A 264 6.18 -20.81 -10.79
C LYS A 264 4.77 -20.42 -10.40
N ASN A 265 3.92 -20.18 -11.40
CA ASN A 265 2.55 -19.72 -11.25
C ASN A 265 1.73 -20.25 -12.43
N ILE A 266 0.97 -21.29 -12.18
CA ILE A 266 0.18 -22.00 -13.21
C ILE A 266 -0.90 -21.10 -13.78
N GLU A 267 -1.55 -20.29 -12.96
CA GLU A 267 -2.63 -19.37 -13.37
C GLU A 267 -2.10 -18.34 -14.36
N SER A 268 -0.98 -17.72 -14.06
CA SER A 268 -0.29 -16.80 -14.98
C SER A 268 0.15 -17.48 -16.27
N ALA A 269 0.56 -18.74 -16.21
CA ALA A 269 0.87 -19.50 -17.44
C ALA A 269 -0.38 -19.69 -18.31
N LEU A 270 -1.52 -20.04 -17.70
CA LEU A 270 -2.80 -20.18 -18.42
C LEU A 270 -3.22 -18.87 -19.07
N LEU A 271 -3.08 -17.72 -18.40
CA LEU A 271 -3.37 -16.40 -18.97
C LEU A 271 -2.54 -16.11 -20.24
N VAL A 272 -1.24 -16.42 -20.20
CA VAL A 272 -0.37 -16.22 -21.36
C VAL A 272 -0.72 -17.17 -22.50
N LEU A 273 -1.06 -18.44 -22.22
CA LEU A 273 -1.50 -19.41 -23.22
C LEU A 273 -2.84 -18.99 -23.85
N ASP A 274 -3.78 -18.45 -23.07
CA ASP A 274 -5.05 -17.91 -23.57
C ASP A 274 -4.82 -16.74 -24.51
N ASN A 275 -3.89 -15.83 -24.17
CA ASN A 275 -3.55 -14.73 -25.07
C ASN A 275 -3.05 -15.25 -26.43
N ILE A 276 -2.21 -16.29 -26.45
CA ILE A 276 -1.70 -16.88 -27.73
C ILE A 276 -2.87 -17.44 -28.54
N VAL A 277 -3.76 -18.21 -27.91
CA VAL A 277 -4.92 -18.82 -28.58
C VAL A 277 -5.85 -17.78 -29.19
N ASN A 278 -6.06 -16.68 -28.48
CA ASN A 278 -7.03 -15.64 -28.90
C ASN A 278 -6.44 -14.67 -29.92
N SER A 279 -5.16 -14.27 -29.75
CA SER A 279 -4.53 -13.20 -30.55
C SER A 279 -3.74 -13.72 -31.76
N PHE A 280 -3.34 -15.00 -31.76
CA PHE A 280 -2.49 -15.59 -32.81
C PHE A 280 -3.06 -16.91 -33.37
N LYS A 281 -4.33 -16.90 -33.69
CA LYS A 281 -5.12 -18.10 -34.06
C LYS A 281 -4.50 -18.95 -35.19
N ASP A 282 -3.84 -18.31 -36.15
CA ASP A 282 -3.24 -18.98 -37.31
C ASP A 282 -1.81 -19.47 -37.03
N SER A 283 -1.27 -19.17 -35.85
CA SER A 283 0.03 -19.62 -35.47
C SER A 283 0.04 -21.08 -35.00
N LYS A 284 1.09 -21.84 -35.37
CA LYS A 284 1.34 -23.17 -34.79
C LYS A 284 1.39 -23.16 -33.25
N TYR A 285 1.70 -22.02 -32.65
CA TYR A 285 1.73 -21.86 -31.20
C TYR A 285 0.33 -21.77 -30.58
N ALA A 286 -0.70 -21.32 -31.30
CA ALA A 286 -2.08 -21.33 -30.81
C ALA A 286 -2.56 -22.77 -30.55
N THR A 287 -2.36 -23.67 -31.48
CA THR A 287 -2.70 -25.08 -31.30
C THR A 287 -1.93 -25.70 -30.14
N ARG A 288 -0.62 -25.44 -30.07
CA ARG A 288 0.24 -25.93 -28.96
C ARG A 288 -0.21 -25.37 -27.61
N SER A 289 -0.55 -24.09 -27.58
CA SER A 289 -1.01 -23.42 -26.34
C SER A 289 -2.31 -24.03 -25.83
N GLN A 290 -3.29 -24.23 -26.71
CA GLN A 290 -4.57 -24.85 -26.35
C GLN A 290 -4.37 -26.28 -25.84
N PHE A 291 -3.47 -27.05 -26.47
CA PHE A 291 -3.10 -28.39 -26.01
C PHE A 291 -2.39 -28.36 -24.66
N THR A 292 -1.41 -27.46 -24.48
CA THR A 292 -0.69 -27.31 -23.22
C THR A 292 -1.61 -26.90 -22.06
N LYS A 293 -2.63 -26.08 -22.30
CA LYS A 293 -3.65 -25.78 -21.29
C LYS A 293 -4.33 -27.07 -20.81
N ALA A 294 -4.76 -27.92 -21.74
CA ALA A 294 -5.36 -29.21 -21.40
C ALA A 294 -4.41 -30.10 -20.58
N GLU A 295 -3.10 -30.13 -20.94
CA GLU A 295 -2.09 -30.86 -20.19
C GLU A 295 -1.91 -30.28 -18.77
N ILE A 296 -1.96 -28.97 -18.58
CA ILE A 296 -1.85 -28.34 -17.27
C ILE A 296 -3.04 -28.79 -16.39
N TYR A 297 -4.27 -28.72 -16.90
CA TYR A 297 -5.42 -29.20 -16.14
C TYR A 297 -5.34 -30.71 -15.84
N MET A 298 -4.85 -31.51 -16.78
CA MET A 298 -4.70 -32.96 -16.61
C MET A 298 -3.62 -33.32 -15.60
N ASN A 299 -2.43 -32.74 -15.76
CA ASN A 299 -1.23 -33.24 -15.09
C ASN A 299 -0.87 -32.45 -13.84
N ASP A 300 -1.06 -31.13 -13.85
CA ASP A 300 -0.63 -30.23 -12.76
C ASP A 300 -1.78 -30.00 -11.76
N LEU A 301 -2.98 -29.64 -12.28
CA LEU A 301 -4.13 -29.29 -11.46
C LEU A 301 -5.02 -30.50 -11.13
N LYS A 302 -4.91 -31.63 -11.88
CA LYS A 302 -5.77 -32.81 -11.74
C LYS A 302 -7.27 -32.50 -11.91
N ASP A 303 -7.62 -31.38 -12.54
CA ASP A 303 -9.00 -31.09 -12.96
C ASP A 303 -9.31 -31.74 -14.29
N TYR A 304 -9.74 -33.00 -14.21
CA TYR A 304 -10.02 -33.82 -15.39
C TYR A 304 -11.21 -33.30 -16.21
N ASN A 305 -12.17 -32.63 -15.59
CA ASN A 305 -13.29 -32.03 -16.29
C ASN A 305 -12.84 -30.80 -17.10
N ALA A 306 -11.99 -29.93 -16.53
CA ALA A 306 -11.37 -28.84 -17.26
C ALA A 306 -10.46 -29.38 -18.39
N ALA A 307 -9.65 -30.39 -18.12
CA ALA A 307 -8.80 -31.02 -19.13
C ALA A 307 -9.62 -31.51 -20.33
N ILE A 308 -10.75 -32.19 -20.10
CA ILE A 308 -11.68 -32.62 -21.16
C ILE A 308 -12.19 -31.42 -21.95
N ARG A 309 -12.60 -30.33 -21.30
CA ARG A 309 -13.08 -29.12 -22.00
C ARG A 309 -11.98 -28.52 -22.89
N GLU A 310 -10.76 -28.40 -22.36
CA GLU A 310 -9.64 -27.83 -23.09
C GLU A 310 -9.20 -28.74 -24.27
N TYR A 311 -9.13 -30.07 -24.09
CA TYR A 311 -8.86 -31.01 -25.20
C TYR A 311 -9.94 -30.96 -26.26
N LYS A 312 -11.22 -30.89 -25.89
CA LYS A 312 -12.32 -30.71 -26.86
C LYS A 312 -12.23 -29.39 -27.63
N SER A 313 -11.73 -28.34 -26.95
CA SER A 313 -11.45 -27.06 -27.59
C SER A 313 -10.35 -27.15 -28.65
N VAL A 314 -9.27 -27.94 -28.42
CA VAL A 314 -8.28 -28.23 -29.49
C VAL A 314 -8.96 -28.86 -30.73
N VAL A 315 -9.78 -29.89 -30.51
CA VAL A 315 -10.49 -30.60 -31.57
C VAL A 315 -11.46 -29.70 -32.35
N LYS A 316 -12.07 -28.71 -31.68
CA LYS A 316 -12.98 -27.75 -32.26
C LYS A 316 -12.27 -26.64 -33.02
N LEU A 317 -11.25 -26.03 -32.41
CA LEU A 317 -10.58 -24.86 -32.95
C LEU A 317 -9.56 -25.22 -34.05
N PHE A 318 -8.90 -26.39 -33.93
CA PHE A 318 -7.79 -26.81 -34.77
C PHE A 318 -7.99 -28.23 -35.32
N PRO A 319 -9.10 -28.53 -36.00
CA PRO A 319 -9.56 -29.89 -36.29
C PRO A 319 -8.60 -30.72 -37.18
N THR A 320 -7.78 -30.06 -37.98
CA THR A 320 -6.83 -30.70 -38.92
C THR A 320 -5.42 -30.90 -38.30
N SER A 321 -5.20 -30.40 -37.10
CA SER A 321 -3.89 -30.51 -36.45
C SER A 321 -3.61 -31.91 -35.90
N ALA A 322 -2.35 -32.28 -35.76
CA ALA A 322 -1.95 -33.49 -35.06
C ALA A 322 -2.44 -33.50 -33.61
N GLN A 323 -2.37 -32.35 -32.95
CA GLN A 323 -2.85 -32.17 -31.57
C GLN A 323 -4.37 -32.45 -31.43
N ALA A 324 -5.17 -32.22 -32.46
CA ALA A 324 -6.59 -32.55 -32.41
C ALA A 324 -6.83 -34.07 -32.30
N GLN A 325 -6.02 -34.86 -33.00
CA GLN A 325 -6.10 -36.33 -32.90
C GLN A 325 -5.65 -36.78 -31.50
N ASP A 326 -4.53 -36.28 -31.00
CA ASP A 326 -4.02 -36.59 -29.67
C ASP A 326 -5.05 -36.14 -28.59
N SER A 327 -5.67 -34.97 -28.76
CA SER A 327 -6.70 -34.44 -27.84
C SER A 327 -7.96 -35.30 -27.79
N GLN A 328 -8.46 -35.77 -28.95
CA GLN A 328 -9.64 -36.64 -29.00
C GLN A 328 -9.35 -38.00 -28.32
N TYR A 329 -8.14 -38.52 -28.50
CA TYR A 329 -7.68 -39.71 -27.77
C TYR A 329 -7.64 -39.46 -26.26
N MET A 330 -7.04 -38.35 -25.82
CA MET A 330 -6.95 -37.97 -24.39
C MET A 330 -8.33 -37.80 -23.73
N VAL A 331 -9.32 -37.23 -24.43
CA VAL A 331 -10.71 -37.16 -23.94
C VAL A 331 -11.26 -38.56 -23.67
N SER A 332 -11.04 -39.48 -24.62
CA SER A 332 -11.50 -40.87 -24.47
C SER A 332 -10.79 -41.59 -23.31
N TYR A 333 -9.48 -41.42 -23.19
CA TYR A 333 -8.64 -41.98 -22.11
C TYR A 333 -9.09 -41.48 -20.75
N ILE A 334 -9.29 -40.15 -20.60
CA ILE A 334 -9.73 -39.57 -19.31
C ILE A 334 -11.07 -40.18 -18.86
N TYR A 335 -12.05 -40.28 -19.79
CA TYR A 335 -13.31 -40.93 -19.42
C TYR A 335 -13.15 -42.41 -19.07
N GLY A 336 -12.28 -43.17 -19.77
CA GLY A 336 -12.15 -44.61 -19.58
C GLY A 336 -11.28 -45.02 -18.40
N SER A 337 -10.13 -44.38 -18.25
CA SER A 337 -9.07 -44.79 -17.30
C SER A 337 -8.98 -43.92 -16.06
N VAL A 338 -9.46 -42.67 -16.13
CA VAL A 338 -9.38 -41.76 -14.99
C VAL A 338 -10.72 -41.60 -14.28
N LEU A 339 -11.78 -41.36 -15.05
CA LEU A 339 -13.13 -41.12 -14.50
C LEU A 339 -13.98 -42.41 -14.48
N GLU A 340 -13.46 -43.51 -14.98
CA GLU A 340 -14.13 -44.82 -15.09
C GLU A 340 -15.52 -44.80 -15.76
N ASN A 341 -15.81 -43.74 -16.52
CA ASN A 341 -17.04 -43.60 -17.29
C ASN A 341 -16.95 -44.38 -18.63
N LYS A 342 -17.10 -45.72 -18.50
CA LYS A 342 -16.93 -46.64 -19.62
C LYS A 342 -17.86 -46.36 -20.81
N LYS A 343 -19.11 -45.91 -20.54
CA LYS A 343 -20.08 -45.57 -21.55
C LYS A 343 -19.65 -44.37 -22.39
N GLN A 344 -19.18 -43.33 -21.75
CA GLN A 344 -18.70 -42.10 -22.42
C GLN A 344 -17.37 -42.37 -23.15
N ALA A 345 -16.45 -43.11 -22.53
CA ALA A 345 -15.19 -43.50 -23.15
C ALA A 345 -15.42 -44.23 -24.48
N LYS A 346 -16.32 -45.22 -24.49
CA LYS A 346 -16.70 -45.96 -25.70
C LYS A 346 -17.24 -45.04 -26.79
N LYS A 347 -18.10 -44.09 -26.46
CA LYS A 347 -18.62 -43.08 -27.35
C LYS A 347 -17.51 -42.24 -27.99
N GLU A 348 -16.59 -41.73 -27.17
CA GLU A 348 -15.50 -40.86 -27.61
C GLU A 348 -14.46 -41.62 -28.47
N TYR A 349 -14.10 -42.89 -28.12
CA TYR A 349 -13.24 -43.73 -28.94
C TYR A 349 -13.86 -44.05 -30.30
N ASN A 350 -15.15 -44.36 -30.37
CA ASN A 350 -15.83 -44.56 -31.65
C ASN A 350 -15.89 -43.29 -32.49
N SER A 351 -16.10 -42.13 -31.85
CA SER A 351 -16.02 -40.83 -32.51
C SER A 351 -14.63 -40.58 -33.09
N PHE A 352 -13.55 -40.94 -32.35
CA PHE A 352 -12.19 -40.89 -32.85
C PHE A 352 -11.98 -41.70 -34.14
N LEU A 353 -12.39 -42.97 -34.14
CA LEU A 353 -12.23 -43.84 -35.31
C LEU A 353 -12.98 -43.35 -36.54
N LYS A 354 -14.15 -42.73 -36.32
CA LYS A 354 -14.91 -42.10 -37.40
C LYS A 354 -14.25 -40.83 -37.93
N LYS A 355 -13.73 -40.00 -37.04
CA LYS A 355 -13.18 -38.69 -37.40
C LYS A 355 -11.77 -38.77 -37.96
N TYR A 356 -10.97 -39.73 -37.47
CA TYR A 356 -9.56 -39.86 -37.78
C TYR A 356 -9.15 -41.27 -38.21
N PRO A 357 -9.76 -41.82 -39.29
CA PRO A 357 -9.60 -43.22 -39.71
C PRO A 357 -8.14 -43.58 -40.12
N SER A 358 -7.36 -42.58 -40.54
CA SER A 358 -5.96 -42.74 -40.96
C SER A 358 -4.94 -42.32 -39.87
N SER A 359 -5.40 -42.05 -38.62
CA SER A 359 -4.49 -41.63 -37.54
C SER A 359 -3.54 -42.74 -37.10
N ARG A 360 -2.34 -42.36 -36.74
CA ARG A 360 -1.36 -43.25 -36.09
C ARG A 360 -1.89 -43.91 -34.80
N LEU A 361 -2.92 -43.31 -34.16
CA LEU A 361 -3.49 -43.77 -32.90
C LEU A 361 -4.61 -44.81 -33.09
N VAL A 362 -5.02 -45.15 -34.35
CA VAL A 362 -6.13 -46.07 -34.60
C VAL A 362 -5.92 -47.44 -33.97
N SER A 363 -4.72 -47.99 -34.03
CA SER A 363 -4.39 -49.27 -33.40
C SER A 363 -4.51 -49.24 -31.88
N ALA A 364 -4.03 -48.17 -31.26
CA ALA A 364 -4.16 -47.96 -29.82
C ALA A 364 -5.60 -47.82 -29.39
N VAL A 365 -6.41 -47.01 -30.13
CA VAL A 365 -7.85 -46.84 -29.86
C VAL A 365 -8.62 -48.15 -29.98
N LYS A 366 -8.34 -48.98 -30.99
CA LYS A 366 -8.97 -50.29 -31.13
C LYS A 366 -8.65 -51.24 -29.98
N LEU A 367 -7.40 -51.21 -29.48
CA LEU A 367 -6.96 -51.98 -28.30
C LEU A 367 -7.72 -51.54 -27.03
N GLU A 368 -7.78 -50.22 -26.78
CA GLU A 368 -8.51 -49.66 -25.64
C GLU A 368 -10.00 -50.04 -25.70
N LEU A 369 -10.62 -49.91 -26.84
CA LEU A 369 -12.02 -50.34 -27.03
C LEU A 369 -12.24 -51.81 -26.72
N LYS A 370 -11.33 -52.72 -27.16
CA LYS A 370 -11.39 -54.15 -26.87
C LYS A 370 -11.33 -54.40 -25.36
N GLN A 371 -10.37 -53.78 -24.67
CA GLN A 371 -10.23 -53.90 -23.24
C GLN A 371 -11.44 -53.34 -22.48
N LEU A 372 -11.95 -52.17 -22.92
CA LEU A 372 -13.14 -51.54 -22.33
C LEU A 372 -14.38 -52.44 -22.46
N ASN A 373 -14.62 -53.03 -23.64
CA ASN A 373 -15.71 -53.94 -23.87
C ASN A 373 -15.61 -55.22 -22.99
N SER A 374 -14.39 -55.76 -22.82
CA SER A 374 -14.15 -56.90 -21.94
C SER A 374 -14.42 -56.55 -20.46
N ARG A 375 -14.06 -55.37 -20.00
CA ARG A 375 -14.36 -54.86 -18.65
C ARG A 375 -15.84 -54.53 -18.42
N MET A 376 -16.60 -54.24 -19.51
CA MET A 376 -18.06 -54.02 -19.46
C MET A 376 -18.86 -55.34 -19.46
N ALA A 377 -18.32 -56.41 -20.08
CA ALA A 377 -18.96 -57.71 -20.13
C ALA A 377 -18.81 -58.52 -18.83
N ARG A 378 -17.85 -58.16 -17.97
CA ARG A 378 -17.58 -58.84 -16.66
C ARG A 378 -18.40 -58.26 -15.49
N LYS A 379 -19.26 -57.28 -15.73
CA LYS A 379 -20.26 -56.76 -14.79
C LYS A 379 -21.67 -57.22 -15.20
#